data_9f7a530c759fda185aba13062cdfe8fb
#
_entry.id   9f7a530c759fda185aba13062cdfe8fb
#
_cell.length_a   1.000
_cell.length_b   1.000
_cell.length_c   1.000
_cell.angle_alpha   90.00
_cell.angle_beta   90.00
_cell.angle_gamma   90.00
#
_symmetry.space_group_name_H-M   'P 1'
#
loop_
_entity.id
_entity.type
_entity.pdbx_description
1 polymer ?
#
loop_
_entity_poly.entity_id
_entity_poly.type
_entity_poly.pdbx_seq_one_letter_code
_entity_poly.pdbx_strand_id
1 'polypeptide(L)'
;MLSSLFLLSLIQFSLSDLRRSIPSAIDGLKPSQRKVLFACQKRQGQLLRGQGLKVAQLSGFVAERTNYHHGEVSLHSTIIGMAQDFVGSNNLPLIIGEGQFGTRMLGGDDLSLIHI
;
A
#
# COMPACT_ATOMS: atom_id res chain seq x y z
N MET A 1 19.40 34.88 -1.14
CA MET A 1 19.99 33.63 -1.68
C MET A 1 19.61 32.40 -0.91
N LEU A 2 19.86 32.39 0.40
CA LEU A 2 19.44 31.25 1.25
C LEU A 2 17.92 31.04 1.25
N SER A 3 17.13 32.10 1.26
CA SER A 3 15.69 32.03 1.20
C SER A 3 15.16 31.45 -0.11
N SER A 4 15.84 31.70 -1.23
CA SER A 4 15.46 31.11 -2.52
C SER A 4 15.73 29.61 -2.58
N LEU A 5 16.89 29.18 -2.03
CA LEU A 5 17.22 27.76 -1.97
C LEU A 5 16.27 26.99 -1.02
N PHE A 6 15.94 27.60 0.11
CA PHE A 6 15.00 27.04 1.06
C PHE A 6 13.60 26.89 0.45
N LEU A 7 13.14 27.91 -0.26
CA LEU A 7 11.84 27.88 -0.92
C LEU A 7 11.81 26.82 -2.02
N LEU A 8 12.88 26.70 -2.81
CA LEU A 8 12.99 25.68 -3.84
C LEU A 8 12.97 24.27 -3.25
N SER A 9 13.67 24.05 -2.14
CA SER A 9 13.65 22.77 -1.42
C SER A 9 12.26 22.43 -0.90
N LEU A 10 11.54 23.41 -0.36
CA LEU A 10 10.16 23.22 0.08
C LEU A 10 9.22 22.84 -1.07
N ILE A 11 9.37 23.49 -2.21
CA ILE A 11 8.58 23.19 -3.41
C ILE A 11 8.84 21.77 -3.87
N GLN A 12 10.12 21.37 -3.95
CA GLN A 12 10.49 20.01 -4.35
C GLN A 12 9.96 18.96 -3.38
N PHE A 13 10.08 19.23 -2.07
CA PHE A 13 9.53 18.34 -1.06
C PHE A 13 8.01 18.21 -1.18
N SER A 14 7.31 19.33 -1.35
CA SER A 14 5.85 19.35 -1.48
C SER A 14 5.39 18.60 -2.72
N LEU A 15 6.06 18.78 -3.86
CA LEU A 15 5.74 18.05 -5.09
C LEU A 15 5.97 16.54 -4.92
N SER A 16 7.07 16.15 -4.28
CA SER A 16 7.37 14.75 -4.02
C SER A 16 6.31 14.12 -3.09
N ASP A 17 5.91 14.85 -2.05
CA ASP A 17 4.90 14.39 -1.11
C ASP A 17 3.53 14.25 -1.80
N LEU A 18 3.14 15.22 -2.63
CA LEU A 18 1.90 15.16 -3.40
C LEU A 18 1.87 13.95 -4.33
N ARG A 19 2.97 13.63 -4.99
CA ARG A 19 3.06 12.45 -5.86
C ARG A 19 2.83 11.15 -5.11
N ARG A 20 3.29 11.07 -3.85
CA ARG A 20 3.11 9.90 -3.01
C ARG A 20 1.73 9.81 -2.38
N SER A 21 1.13 10.94 -2.06
CA SER A 21 -0.06 11.03 -1.22
C SER A 21 -1.36 11.16 -2.00
N ILE A 22 -1.32 11.73 -3.21
CA ILE A 22 -2.52 11.96 -4.01
C ILE A 22 -2.71 10.81 -5.00
N PRO A 23 -3.88 10.12 -4.97
CA PRO A 23 -4.18 9.09 -5.95
C PRO A 23 -4.21 9.63 -7.37
N SER A 24 -3.80 8.80 -8.34
CA SER A 24 -3.86 9.16 -9.75
C SER A 24 -5.29 9.30 -10.21
N ALA A 25 -5.57 10.28 -11.07
CA ALA A 25 -6.88 10.47 -11.67
C ALA A 25 -7.26 9.36 -12.64
N ILE A 26 -6.28 8.59 -13.12
CA ILE A 26 -6.51 7.53 -14.11
C ILE A 26 -7.00 6.25 -13.44
N ASP A 27 -6.33 5.80 -12.38
CA ASP A 27 -6.62 4.50 -11.75
C ASP A 27 -6.97 4.60 -10.26
N GLY A 28 -6.90 5.78 -9.68
CA GLY A 28 -7.19 6.00 -8.26
C GLY A 28 -6.13 5.44 -7.31
N LEU A 29 -4.96 5.08 -7.80
CA LEU A 29 -3.91 4.45 -6.99
C LEU A 29 -2.80 5.43 -6.65
N LYS A 30 -2.29 5.31 -5.43
CA LYS A 30 -1.04 5.93 -5.03
C LYS A 30 0.14 5.08 -5.53
N PRO A 31 1.35 5.65 -5.67
CA PRO A 31 2.49 4.87 -6.15
C PRO A 31 2.80 3.61 -5.35
N SER A 32 2.67 3.66 -4.02
CA SER A 32 2.89 2.48 -3.17
C SER A 32 1.86 1.38 -3.44
N GLN A 33 0.59 1.74 -3.62
CA GLN A 33 -0.47 0.79 -3.95
C GLN A 33 -0.23 0.14 -5.32
N ARG A 34 0.22 0.92 -6.29
CA ARG A 34 0.55 0.43 -7.63
C ARG A 34 1.70 -0.57 -7.58
N LYS A 35 2.71 -0.31 -6.76
CA LYS A 35 3.83 -1.23 -6.54
C LYS A 35 3.36 -2.56 -5.95
N VAL A 36 2.45 -2.52 -4.98
CA VAL A 36 1.88 -3.73 -4.39
C VAL A 36 1.13 -4.54 -5.44
N LEU A 37 0.27 -3.92 -6.23
CA LEU A 37 -0.47 -4.62 -7.30
C LEU A 37 0.46 -5.20 -8.36
N PHE A 38 1.50 -4.47 -8.75
CA PHE A 38 2.51 -4.96 -9.69
C PHE A 38 3.18 -6.24 -9.17
N ALA A 39 3.58 -6.24 -7.90
CA ALA A 39 4.19 -7.42 -7.29
C ALA A 39 3.20 -8.59 -7.21
N CYS A 40 1.94 -8.33 -6.91
CA CYS A 40 0.90 -9.35 -6.91
C CYS A 40 0.72 -9.99 -8.28
N GLN A 41 0.74 -9.18 -9.34
CA GLN A 41 0.66 -9.70 -10.71
C GLN A 41 1.85 -10.61 -11.05
N LYS A 42 3.04 -10.29 -10.57
CA LYS A 42 4.22 -11.13 -10.77
C LYS A 42 4.13 -12.48 -10.06
N ARG A 43 3.37 -12.55 -8.96
CA ARG A 43 3.14 -13.79 -8.22
C ARG A 43 1.77 -14.41 -8.50
N GLN A 44 1.15 -14.04 -9.58
CA GLN A 44 -0.20 -14.46 -9.92
C GLN A 44 -0.41 -15.98 -9.89
N GLY A 45 0.56 -16.76 -10.38
CA GLY A 45 0.47 -18.21 -10.37
C GLY A 45 0.33 -18.80 -8.97
N GLN A 46 1.02 -18.24 -7.99
CA GLN A 46 0.95 -18.68 -6.60
C GLN A 46 -0.38 -18.27 -5.95
N LEU A 47 -0.83 -17.05 -6.23
CA LEU A 47 -2.09 -16.52 -5.68
C LEU A 47 -3.30 -17.27 -6.25
N LEU A 48 -3.28 -17.59 -7.54
CA LEU A 48 -4.37 -18.33 -8.20
C LEU A 48 -4.50 -19.77 -7.72
N ARG A 49 -3.44 -20.34 -7.15
CA ARG A 49 -3.48 -21.69 -6.59
C ARG A 49 -4.14 -21.74 -5.21
N GLY A 50 -4.64 -20.61 -4.72
CA GLY A 50 -5.26 -20.55 -3.39
C GLY A 50 -4.27 -20.61 -2.24
N GLN A 51 -2.98 -20.46 -2.51
CA GLN A 51 -1.96 -20.38 -1.47
C GLN A 51 -1.81 -18.94 -1.02
N GLY A 52 -2.39 -18.61 0.13
CA GLY A 52 -2.24 -17.29 0.70
C GLY A 52 -0.78 -16.95 1.06
N LEU A 53 -0.44 -15.68 0.97
CA LEU A 53 0.85 -15.16 1.40
C LEU A 53 0.69 -14.40 2.70
N LYS A 54 1.66 -14.55 3.59
CA LYS A 54 1.73 -13.67 4.76
C LYS A 54 2.02 -12.24 4.31
N VAL A 55 1.44 -11.27 5.01
CA VAL A 55 1.66 -9.85 4.69
C VAL A 55 3.16 -9.51 4.71
N ALA A 56 3.91 -10.04 5.67
CA ALA A 56 5.35 -9.84 5.73
C ALA A 56 6.09 -10.39 4.51
N GLN A 57 5.68 -11.54 4.00
CA GLN A 57 6.27 -12.13 2.79
C GLN A 57 5.96 -11.29 1.54
N LEU A 58 4.72 -10.82 1.43
CA LEU A 58 4.33 -9.96 0.31
C LEU A 58 5.10 -8.64 0.36
N SER A 59 5.22 -8.02 1.53
CA SER A 59 5.94 -6.76 1.66
C SER A 59 7.42 -6.92 1.30
N GLY A 60 8.08 -8.01 1.69
CA GLY A 60 9.44 -8.30 1.29
C GLY A 60 9.60 -8.44 -0.22
N PHE A 61 8.66 -9.14 -0.85
CA PHE A 61 8.64 -9.31 -2.31
C PHE A 61 8.42 -7.98 -3.04
N VAL A 62 7.50 -7.15 -2.56
CA VAL A 62 7.26 -5.81 -3.12
C VAL A 62 8.51 -4.94 -3.02
N ALA A 63 9.15 -4.92 -1.86
CA ALA A 63 10.34 -4.13 -1.63
C ALA A 63 11.48 -4.55 -2.57
N GLU A 64 11.67 -5.85 -2.75
CA GLU A 64 12.70 -6.39 -3.63
C GLU A 64 12.46 -6.03 -5.10
N ARG A 65 11.21 -6.19 -5.57
CA ARG A 65 10.88 -6.07 -7.00
C ARG A 65 10.63 -4.64 -7.48
N THR A 66 10.32 -3.73 -6.57
CA THR A 66 9.88 -2.37 -6.95
C THR A 66 10.77 -1.26 -6.38
N ASN A 67 11.90 -1.60 -5.78
CA ASN A 67 12.80 -0.63 -5.15
C ASN A 67 12.08 0.29 -4.16
N TYR A 68 11.25 -0.30 -3.31
CA TYR A 68 10.51 0.44 -2.30
C TYR A 68 11.45 0.84 -1.15
N HIS A 69 11.56 2.14 -0.88
CA HIS A 69 12.54 2.68 0.05
C HIS A 69 11.97 3.16 1.39
N HIS A 70 10.65 3.02 1.62
CA HIS A 70 9.98 3.59 2.78
C HIS A 70 9.77 2.56 3.87
N GLY A 71 10.52 1.76 4.32
CA GLY A 71 10.40 0.87 5.47
C GLY A 71 9.22 -0.13 5.41
N GLU A 72 9.38 -1.23 6.09
CA GLU A 72 8.42 -2.34 6.04
C GLU A 72 7.09 -2.01 6.72
N VAL A 73 7.11 -1.26 7.82
CA VAL A 73 5.88 -0.91 8.55
C VAL A 73 4.92 -0.11 7.68
N SER A 74 5.45 0.85 6.93
CA SER A 74 4.67 1.66 6.01
C SER A 74 4.07 0.80 4.88
N LEU A 75 4.83 -0.15 4.37
CA LEU A 75 4.38 -1.06 3.33
C LEU A 75 3.34 -2.06 3.85
N HIS A 76 3.51 -2.56 5.08
CA HIS A 76 2.49 -3.39 5.74
C HIS A 76 1.17 -2.63 5.85
N SER A 77 1.21 -1.37 6.28
CA SER A 77 0.01 -0.54 6.39
C SER A 77 -0.68 -0.33 5.04
N THR A 78 0.08 -0.16 3.99
CA THR A 78 -0.45 -0.04 2.62
C THR A 78 -1.16 -1.32 2.19
N ILE A 79 -0.54 -2.47 2.39
CA ILE A 79 -1.13 -3.77 2.03
C ILE A 79 -2.40 -4.03 2.83
N ILE A 80 -2.36 -3.80 4.14
CA ILE A 80 -3.51 -3.96 5.03
C ILE A 80 -4.66 -3.07 4.59
N GLY A 81 -4.38 -1.80 4.30
CA GLY A 81 -5.40 -0.86 3.85
C GLY A 81 -6.07 -1.29 2.55
N MET A 82 -5.32 -1.88 1.62
CA MET A 82 -5.86 -2.36 0.35
C MET A 82 -6.73 -3.61 0.52
N ALA A 83 -6.52 -4.39 1.56
CA ALA A 83 -7.27 -5.62 1.84
C ALA A 83 -8.49 -5.40 2.73
N GLN A 84 -8.61 -4.25 3.39
CA GLN A 84 -9.77 -3.94 4.22
C GLN A 84 -11.02 -3.73 3.35
N ASP A 85 -12.13 -4.33 3.77
CA ASP A 85 -13.37 -4.35 3.00
C ASP A 85 -14.58 -3.77 3.74
N PHE A 86 -14.37 -3.22 4.94
CA PHE A 86 -15.48 -2.65 5.70
C PHE A 86 -15.93 -1.30 5.12
N VAL A 87 -17.16 -0.90 5.44
CA VAL A 87 -17.74 0.36 4.95
C VAL A 87 -16.91 1.54 5.45
N GLY A 88 -16.45 2.37 4.53
CA GLY A 88 -15.59 3.52 4.80
C GLY A 88 -14.10 3.27 4.55
N SER A 89 -13.70 2.02 4.30
CA SER A 89 -12.30 1.70 3.98
C SER A 89 -12.00 1.83 2.49
N ASN A 90 -12.60 0.98 1.67
CA ASN A 90 -12.44 0.97 0.22
C ASN A 90 -13.79 0.80 -0.46
N ASN A 91 -13.96 1.40 -1.62
CA ASN A 91 -15.12 1.12 -2.46
C ASN A 91 -15.03 -0.28 -3.05
N LEU A 92 -13.83 -0.66 -3.44
CA LEU A 92 -13.54 -1.98 -4.01
C LEU A 92 -12.20 -2.46 -3.48
N PRO A 93 -12.17 -3.50 -2.65
CA PRO A 93 -10.89 -4.05 -2.19
C PRO A 93 -10.21 -4.77 -3.35
N LEU A 94 -8.98 -4.38 -3.65
CA LEU A 94 -8.20 -4.96 -4.75
C LEU A 94 -7.43 -6.20 -4.31
N ILE A 95 -7.31 -6.42 -3.02
CA ILE A 95 -6.64 -7.57 -2.42
C ILE A 95 -7.62 -8.23 -1.44
N ILE A 96 -7.71 -9.55 -1.49
CA ILE A 96 -8.59 -10.29 -0.58
C ILE A 96 -7.78 -10.72 0.63
N GLY A 97 -8.18 -10.27 1.82
CA GLY A 97 -7.54 -10.66 3.06
C GLY A 97 -8.15 -11.95 3.62
N GLU A 98 -7.31 -12.90 3.97
CA GLU A 98 -7.71 -14.09 4.70
C GLU A 98 -7.45 -13.89 6.19
N GLY A 99 -8.52 -13.85 6.97
CA GLY A 99 -8.44 -13.54 8.40
C GLY A 99 -9.06 -12.19 8.72
N GLN A 100 -8.70 -11.63 9.87
CA GLN A 100 -9.26 -10.36 10.32
C GLN A 100 -8.35 -9.20 9.94
N PHE A 101 -8.85 -8.36 9.06
CA PHE A 101 -8.14 -7.16 8.56
C PHE A 101 -8.69 -5.86 9.13
N GLY A 102 -9.50 -5.95 10.16
CA GLY A 102 -10.10 -4.79 10.79
C GLY A 102 -11.56 -4.62 10.42
N THR A 103 -12.32 -3.98 11.29
CA THR A 103 -13.74 -3.73 11.12
C THR A 103 -14.05 -2.26 11.24
N ARG A 104 -15.23 -1.85 10.79
CA ARG A 104 -15.70 -0.48 10.92
C ARG A 104 -15.82 -0.04 12.37
N MET A 105 -16.12 -0.98 13.28
CA MET A 105 -16.37 -0.68 14.70
C MET A 105 -15.17 -0.03 15.37
N LEU A 106 -13.95 -0.46 15.04
CA LEU A 106 -12.72 0.08 15.59
C LEU A 106 -11.86 0.82 14.54
N GLY A 107 -12.50 1.26 13.44
CA GLY A 107 -11.80 2.02 12.41
C GLY A 107 -10.69 1.27 11.70
N GLY A 108 -10.75 -0.06 11.73
CA GLY A 108 -9.74 -0.90 11.11
C GLY A 108 -8.57 -1.28 11.99
N ASP A 109 -8.58 -0.89 13.26
CA ASP A 109 -7.47 -1.19 14.17
C ASP A 109 -7.56 -2.60 14.78
N ASP A 110 -8.72 -3.23 14.72
CA ASP A 110 -8.96 -4.58 15.27
C ASP A 110 -8.52 -5.68 14.31
N LEU A 111 -7.28 -5.61 13.88
CA LEU A 111 -6.76 -6.57 12.93
C LEU A 111 -5.87 -7.62 13.61
N SER A 112 -6.01 -8.85 13.19
CA SER A 112 -5.12 -9.95 13.59
C SER A 112 -4.79 -10.76 12.36
N LEU A 113 -4.27 -10.08 11.37
CA LEU A 113 -4.06 -10.68 10.10
C LEU A 113 -2.78 -11.44 10.00
N ILE A 114 -2.78 -12.33 9.07
CA ILE A 114 -1.58 -13.07 8.75
C ILE A 114 -1.46 -13.28 7.23
N HIS A 115 -2.56 -13.47 6.51
CA HIS A 115 -2.53 -13.89 5.11
C HIS A 115 -3.37 -13.01 4.20
N ILE A 116 -2.95 -12.94 2.97
CA ILE A 116 -3.65 -12.33 1.85
C ILE A 116 -3.92 -13.36 0.76
#